data_ccc0df5e1dac5af97918e0cf6aa7774d
#
_entry.id   ccc0df5e1dac5af97918e0cf6aa7774d
#
_cell.length_a   1.000
_cell.length_b   1.000
_cell.length_c   1.000
_cell.angle_alpha   90.00
_cell.angle_beta   90.00
_cell.angle_gamma   90.00
#
_symmetry.space_group_name_H-M   'P 1'
#
loop_
_entity.id
_entity.type
_entity.pdbx_description
1 polymer ?
#
loop_
_entity_poly.entity_id
_entity_poly.type
_entity_poly.pdbx_seq_one_letter_code
_entity_poly.pdbx_strand_id
1 'polypeptide(L)'
;MTLEEAQKTVDEWIKTYGVRYFSELTNMAVLTEEVGELARIMARTYGDQSFKKGEKHDLGDEMADVLWVLICLANQTGVDLTLSLIHISEPTRRTPIS
;
A
#
# COMPACT_ATOMS: atom_id res chain seq x y z
N MET A 1 -2.50 10.47 11.95
CA MET A 1 -2.78 9.01 12.07
C MET A 1 -1.47 8.24 12.11
N THR A 2 -1.32 7.37 13.10
CA THR A 2 -0.17 6.47 13.15
C THR A 2 -0.40 5.26 12.24
N LEU A 3 0.66 4.52 11.95
CA LEU A 3 0.53 3.29 11.16
C LEU A 3 -0.34 2.25 11.89
N GLU A 4 -0.20 2.16 13.20
CA GLU A 4 -1.04 1.29 14.02
C GLU A 4 -2.52 1.68 13.90
N GLU A 5 -2.83 2.96 13.98
CA GLU A 5 -4.18 3.47 13.78
C GLU A 5 -4.68 3.21 12.37
N ALA A 6 -3.80 3.32 11.37
CA ALA A 6 -4.15 3.03 9.98
C ALA A 6 -4.55 1.56 9.81
N GLN A 7 -3.78 0.64 10.38
CA GLN A 7 -4.12 -0.79 10.33
C GLN A 7 -5.49 -1.07 10.97
N LYS A 8 -5.75 -0.46 12.12
CA LYS A 8 -7.02 -0.59 12.81
C LYS A 8 -8.17 0.00 12.00
N THR A 9 -7.97 1.19 11.43
CA THR A 9 -8.98 1.87 10.61
C THR A 9 -9.37 1.05 9.40
N VAL A 10 -8.38 0.48 8.70
CA VAL A 10 -8.64 -0.37 7.54
C VAL A 10 -9.42 -1.62 7.94
N ASP A 11 -9.02 -2.26 9.05
CA ASP A 11 -9.70 -3.46 9.53
C ASP A 11 -11.17 -3.18 9.88
N GLU A 12 -11.42 -2.10 10.58
CA GLU A 12 -12.78 -1.68 10.93
C GLU A 12 -13.61 -1.38 9.68
N TRP A 13 -13.00 -0.69 8.70
CA TRP A 13 -13.69 -0.37 7.45
C TRP A 13 -14.07 -1.62 6.66
N ILE A 14 -13.15 -2.56 6.53
CA ILE A 14 -13.39 -3.83 5.82
C ILE A 14 -14.53 -4.60 6.49
N LYS A 15 -14.52 -4.70 7.82
CA LYS A 15 -15.53 -5.44 8.57
C LYS A 15 -16.89 -4.76 8.56
N THR A 16 -16.92 -3.44 8.47
CA THR A 16 -18.17 -2.66 8.48
C THR A 16 -18.79 -2.54 7.10
N TYR A 17 -18.00 -2.23 6.08
CA TYR A 17 -18.48 -1.92 4.73
C TYR A 17 -18.11 -2.98 3.70
N GLY A 18 -16.96 -3.61 3.86
CA GLY A 18 -16.45 -4.60 2.92
C GLY A 18 -16.88 -6.04 3.24
N VAL A 19 -17.51 -6.25 4.37
CA VAL A 19 -17.94 -7.55 4.91
C VAL A 19 -16.74 -8.41 5.35
N ARG A 20 -15.75 -8.60 4.48
CA ARG A 20 -14.56 -9.41 4.78
C ARG A 20 -13.43 -9.04 3.84
N TYR A 21 -12.23 -9.45 4.19
CA TYR A 21 -11.09 -9.36 3.28
C TYR A 21 -11.25 -10.33 2.11
N PHE A 22 -10.70 -9.96 0.95
CA PHE A 22 -10.45 -10.95 -0.10
C PHE A 22 -9.42 -11.96 0.42
N SER A 23 -9.25 -13.09 -0.28
CA SER A 23 -8.19 -14.02 0.11
C SER A 23 -6.82 -13.35 -0.01
N GLU A 24 -5.84 -13.86 0.73
CA GLU A 24 -4.48 -13.29 0.73
C GLU A 24 -3.87 -13.27 -0.68
N LEU A 25 -4.08 -14.33 -1.45
CA LEU A 25 -3.55 -14.38 -2.81
C LEU A 25 -4.26 -13.38 -3.74
N THR A 26 -5.57 -13.20 -3.57
CA THR A 26 -6.30 -12.18 -4.32
C THR A 26 -5.80 -10.79 -3.94
N ASN A 27 -5.60 -10.51 -2.66
CA ASN A 27 -5.07 -9.21 -2.23
C ASN A 27 -3.63 -9.00 -2.71
N MET A 28 -2.84 -10.05 -2.83
CA MET A 28 -1.51 -9.94 -3.42
C MET A 28 -1.58 -9.54 -4.90
N ALA A 29 -2.52 -10.12 -5.64
CA ALA A 29 -2.76 -9.73 -7.04
C ALA A 29 -3.23 -8.27 -7.14
N VAL A 30 -4.14 -7.85 -6.26
CA VAL A 30 -4.61 -6.46 -6.21
C VAL A 30 -3.45 -5.51 -5.88
N LEU A 31 -2.58 -5.89 -4.94
CA LEU A 31 -1.39 -5.10 -4.64
C LEU A 31 -0.52 -4.91 -5.88
N THR A 32 -0.31 -5.96 -6.64
CA THR A 32 0.48 -5.89 -7.88
C THR A 32 -0.17 -4.93 -8.89
N GLU A 33 -1.49 -4.97 -9.03
CA GLU A 33 -2.22 -4.04 -9.88
C GLU A 33 -2.05 -2.60 -9.44
N GLU A 34 -2.18 -2.33 -8.14
CA GLU A 34 -2.04 -0.98 -7.59
C GLU A 34 -0.61 -0.45 -7.75
N VAL A 35 0.39 -1.31 -7.56
CA VAL A 35 1.79 -0.94 -7.83
C VAL A 35 1.98 -0.62 -9.32
N GLY A 36 1.33 -1.36 -10.21
CA GLY A 36 1.35 -1.08 -11.64
C GLY A 36 0.75 0.28 -11.98
N GLU A 37 -0.37 0.63 -11.36
CA GLU A 37 -0.99 1.96 -11.54
C GLU A 37 -0.08 3.07 -11.02
N LEU A 38 0.55 2.87 -9.86
CA LEU A 38 1.53 3.81 -9.34
C LEU A 38 2.70 3.97 -10.30
N ALA A 39 3.22 2.85 -10.84
CA ALA A 39 4.32 2.87 -11.80
C ALA A 39 3.93 3.65 -13.07
N ARG A 40 2.70 3.48 -13.55
CA ARG A 40 2.18 4.21 -14.70
C ARG A 40 2.19 5.72 -14.45
N ILE A 41 1.69 6.15 -13.31
CA ILE A 41 1.67 7.57 -12.94
C ILE A 41 3.09 8.12 -12.84
N MET A 42 3.99 7.39 -12.19
CA MET A 42 5.39 7.81 -12.05
C MET A 42 6.10 7.92 -13.39
N ALA A 43 5.89 6.95 -14.28
CA ALA A 43 6.51 6.96 -15.61
C ALA A 43 6.03 8.13 -16.45
N ARG A 44 4.76 8.50 -16.32
CA ARG A 44 4.19 9.61 -17.09
C ARG A 44 4.47 10.98 -16.48
N THR A 45 4.65 11.04 -15.18
CA THR A 45 4.95 12.31 -14.49
C THR A 45 6.44 12.66 -14.58
N TYR A 46 7.31 11.68 -14.44
CA TYR A 46 8.76 11.90 -14.32
C TYR A 46 9.60 11.19 -15.39
N GLY A 47 8.99 10.37 -16.22
CA GLY A 47 9.68 9.63 -17.28
C GLY A 47 9.44 10.21 -18.66
N ASP A 48 9.62 9.37 -19.66
CA ASP A 48 9.52 9.76 -21.07
C ASP A 48 8.10 9.64 -21.64
N GLN A 49 7.18 9.07 -20.90
CA GLN A 49 5.78 8.93 -21.29
C GLN A 49 4.98 10.13 -20.81
N SER A 50 3.83 10.35 -21.46
CA SER A 50 2.93 11.43 -21.07
C SER A 50 1.50 10.91 -20.89
N PHE A 51 0.69 11.71 -20.21
CA PHE A 51 -0.73 11.43 -20.06
C PHE A 51 -1.49 11.83 -21.32
N LYS A 52 -2.63 11.17 -21.52
CA LYS A 52 -3.57 11.60 -22.55
C LYS A 52 -4.16 12.96 -22.14
N LYS A 53 -4.50 13.76 -23.15
CA LYS A 53 -5.12 15.06 -22.93
C LYS A 53 -6.40 14.90 -22.10
N GLY A 54 -6.52 15.65 -20.99
CA GLY A 54 -7.67 15.62 -20.11
C GLY A 54 -7.66 14.46 -19.11
N GLU A 55 -6.66 13.60 -19.12
CA GLU A 55 -6.55 12.51 -18.16
C GLU A 55 -6.22 13.07 -16.76
N LYS A 56 -7.03 12.65 -15.79
CA LYS A 56 -6.82 13.06 -14.39
C LYS A 56 -6.03 11.99 -13.64
N HIS A 57 -5.16 12.43 -12.76
CA HIS A 57 -4.38 11.54 -11.92
C HIS A 57 -4.00 12.25 -10.62
N ASP A 58 -3.79 11.46 -9.57
CA ASP A 58 -3.33 11.96 -8.28
C ASP A 58 -2.34 10.95 -7.73
N LEU A 59 -1.08 11.36 -7.63
CA LEU A 59 0.00 10.51 -7.15
C LEU A 59 -0.23 10.06 -5.71
N GLY A 60 -0.74 10.97 -4.87
CA GLY A 60 -1.05 10.64 -3.49
C GLY A 60 -2.10 9.54 -3.36
N ASP A 61 -3.15 9.60 -4.18
CA ASP A 61 -4.19 8.58 -4.18
C ASP A 61 -3.62 7.22 -4.59
N GLU A 62 -2.77 7.18 -5.61
CA GLU A 62 -2.16 5.93 -6.05
C GLU A 62 -1.24 5.33 -4.99
N MET A 63 -0.46 6.17 -4.29
CA MET A 63 0.36 5.72 -3.17
C MET A 63 -0.51 5.21 -2.01
N ALA A 64 -1.59 5.90 -1.72
CA ALA A 64 -2.53 5.48 -0.68
C ALA A 64 -3.21 4.16 -1.01
N ASP A 65 -3.54 3.93 -2.29
CA ASP A 65 -4.12 2.66 -2.75
C ASP A 65 -3.16 1.49 -2.51
N VAL A 66 -1.88 1.68 -2.83
CA VAL A 66 -0.84 0.67 -2.56
C VAL A 66 -0.75 0.38 -1.07
N LEU A 67 -0.70 1.44 -0.26
CA LEU A 67 -0.61 1.30 1.19
C LEU A 67 -1.83 0.60 1.77
N TRP A 68 -3.04 0.93 1.28
CA TRP A 68 -4.27 0.30 1.73
C TRP A 68 -4.24 -1.21 1.55
N VAL A 69 -3.87 -1.68 0.37
CA VAL A 69 -3.82 -3.12 0.09
C VAL A 69 -2.73 -3.82 0.90
N LEU A 70 -1.58 -3.16 1.05
CA LEU A 70 -0.51 -3.70 1.89
C LEU A 70 -0.95 -3.84 3.34
N ILE A 71 -1.69 -2.86 3.85
CA ILE A 71 -2.25 -2.92 5.20
C ILE A 71 -3.27 -4.08 5.31
N CYS A 72 -4.10 -4.29 4.29
CA CYS A 72 -5.01 -5.43 4.27
C CYS A 72 -4.25 -6.75 4.42
N LEU A 73 -3.17 -6.92 3.67
CA LEU A 73 -2.32 -8.12 3.77
C LEU A 73 -1.70 -8.26 5.15
N ALA A 74 -1.21 -7.18 5.73
CA ALA A 74 -0.64 -7.19 7.07
C ALA A 74 -1.70 -7.63 8.10
N ASN A 75 -2.89 -7.05 8.03
CA ASN A 75 -3.98 -7.40 8.94
C ASN A 75 -4.39 -8.87 8.82
N GLN A 76 -4.49 -9.37 7.58
CA GLN A 76 -4.89 -10.76 7.33
C GLN A 76 -3.87 -11.77 7.85
N THR A 77 -2.62 -11.41 7.86
CA THR A 77 -1.50 -12.31 8.24
C THR A 77 -1.01 -12.09 9.67
N GLY A 78 -1.65 -11.18 10.41
CA GLY A 78 -1.29 -10.89 11.78
C GLY A 78 0.01 -10.10 11.93
N VAL A 79 0.41 -9.36 10.91
CA VAL A 79 1.64 -8.57 10.91
C VAL A 79 1.37 -7.18 11.47
N ASP A 80 2.16 -6.77 12.46
CA ASP A 80 2.19 -5.41 12.98
C ASP A 80 3.28 -4.63 12.23
N LEU A 81 2.86 -3.76 11.32
CA LEU A 81 3.79 -3.02 10.46
C LEU A 81 4.66 -2.05 11.25
N THR A 82 4.16 -1.51 12.35
CA THR A 82 4.96 -0.63 13.21
C THR A 82 6.15 -1.39 13.79
N LEU A 83 5.90 -2.57 14.35
CA LEU A 83 6.98 -3.39 14.90
C LEU A 83 7.95 -3.85 13.82
N SER A 84 7.44 -4.22 12.65
CA SER A 84 8.29 -4.63 11.54
C SER A 84 9.20 -3.49 11.07
N LEU A 85 8.67 -2.27 10.98
CA LEU A 85 9.45 -1.09 10.60
C LEU A 85 10.50 -0.73 11.65
N ILE A 86 10.14 -0.82 12.93
CA ILE A 86 11.11 -0.62 14.01
C ILE A 86 12.25 -1.63 13.88
N HIS A 87 11.91 -2.89 13.66
CA HIS A 87 12.90 -3.95 13.52
C HIS A 87 13.89 -3.68 12.38
N ILE A 88 13.39 -3.35 11.18
CA ILE A 88 14.28 -3.14 10.02
C ILE A 88 15.08 -1.83 10.12
N SER A 89 14.65 -0.88 10.95
CA SER A 89 15.31 0.41 11.10
C SER A 89 16.29 0.44 12.30
N GLU A 90 16.44 -0.65 13.03
CA GLU A 90 17.39 -0.71 14.14
C GLU A 90 18.84 -0.49 13.66
N PRO A 91 19.66 0.25 14.43
CA PRO A 91 21.03 0.54 14.02
C PRO A 91 21.89 -0.72 13.82
N THR A 92 21.53 -1.84 14.44
CA THR A 92 22.23 -3.11 14.31
C THR A 92 21.94 -3.87 13.03
N ARG A 93 20.89 -3.46 12.27
CA ARG A 93 20.56 -4.06 10.96
C ARG A 93 21.66 -3.72 9.97
N ARG A 94 22.25 -4.74 9.35
CA ARG A 94 23.37 -4.55 8.43
C ARG A 94 22.97 -3.95 7.09
N THR A 95 21.77 -4.22 6.64
CA THR A 95 21.33 -3.84 5.29
C THR A 95 20.03 -3.06 5.37
N PRO A 96 20.10 -1.73 5.40
CA PRO A 96 18.89 -0.93 5.28
C PRO A 96 18.27 -1.11 3.89
N ILE A 97 16.97 -1.02 3.79
CA ILE A 97 16.25 -1.27 2.55
C ILE A 97 16.39 -0.11 1.57
N SER A 98 16.56 1.11 2.05
CA SER A 98 16.70 2.24 1.13
C SER A 98 17.43 3.40 1.74
#